data_99da558a1f7b06cf37e0b9c6dc950735
#
_entry.id   99da558a1f7b06cf37e0b9c6dc950735
#
_cell.length_a   1.000
_cell.length_b   1.000
_cell.length_c   1.000
_cell.angle_alpha   90.00
_cell.angle_beta   90.00
_cell.angle_gamma   90.00
#
_symmetry.space_group_name_H-M   'P 1'
#
loop_
_entity.id
_entity.type
_entity.pdbx_description
1 polymer ?
#
loop_
_entity_poly.entity_id
_entity_poly.type
_entity_poly.pdbx_seq_one_letter_code
_entity_poly.pdbx_strand_id
1 'polypeptide(L)'
;MSRNALVTGAGTGIGRAIALELAKAGYDVALHCNASRKGAESAAAEIRKLGRRAAVYQADLSDVAAIGAMFESFKADFGRLDLFVNNAGITLLAPFLEMTPENFDRNFAVDFRAPYFCCQEAAKLMKDQEGAGNIVVIASNNAYCRFARASAYGSMKTGLVKMAQHIALEMSKYGIRCNSISPGWTDTKAARLDEKETTYYKIPLRRWVQPSEVGQVVLFLDSPAAASITGADIVMDGGARLLSDKGEKYGFEQ
;
A
#
# COMPACT_ATOMS: atom_id res chain seq x y z
N MET A 1 -4.36 -25.68 2.98
CA MET A 1 -5.32 -24.62 3.36
C MET A 1 -5.04 -23.40 2.49
N SER A 2 -6.07 -22.65 2.09
CA SER A 2 -5.87 -21.37 1.37
C SER A 2 -5.22 -20.37 2.31
N ARG A 3 -4.42 -19.46 1.75
CA ARG A 3 -3.83 -18.34 2.48
C ARG A 3 -4.80 -17.16 2.48
N ASN A 4 -4.84 -16.41 3.55
CA ASN A 4 -5.75 -15.29 3.73
C ASN A 4 -5.00 -13.96 3.72
N ALA A 5 -5.49 -13.00 2.96
CA ALA A 5 -4.94 -11.66 2.89
C ALA A 5 -5.99 -10.59 3.26
N LEU A 6 -5.54 -9.51 3.89
CA LEU A 6 -6.33 -8.29 4.10
C LEU A 6 -5.63 -7.14 3.39
N VAL A 7 -6.37 -6.42 2.54
CA VAL A 7 -5.85 -5.27 1.78
C VAL A 7 -6.66 -4.02 2.13
N THR A 8 -6.01 -3.00 2.69
CA THR A 8 -6.67 -1.72 2.96
C THR A 8 -6.73 -0.84 1.72
N GLY A 9 -7.83 -0.08 1.55
CA GLY A 9 -8.04 0.76 0.37
C GLY A 9 -8.22 -0.05 -0.93
N ALA A 10 -8.82 -1.24 -0.85
CA ALA A 10 -8.94 -2.19 -1.95
C ALA A 10 -10.10 -1.91 -2.94
N GLY A 11 -10.81 -0.80 -2.78
CA GLY A 11 -11.93 -0.46 -3.68
C GLY A 11 -11.51 0.13 -5.02
N THR A 12 -10.30 0.69 -5.13
CA THR A 12 -9.81 1.36 -6.35
C THR A 12 -8.28 1.25 -6.48
N GLY A 13 -7.75 1.64 -7.63
CA GLY A 13 -6.33 1.89 -7.85
C GLY A 13 -5.42 0.69 -7.50
N ILE A 14 -4.34 0.99 -6.79
CA ILE A 14 -3.31 0.02 -6.41
C ILE A 14 -3.88 -1.08 -5.53
N GLY A 15 -4.66 -0.73 -4.48
CA GLY A 15 -5.21 -1.72 -3.56
C GLY A 15 -6.15 -2.72 -4.24
N ARG A 16 -6.99 -2.24 -5.18
CA ARG A 16 -7.85 -3.13 -5.98
C ARG A 16 -7.04 -4.09 -6.85
N ALA A 17 -6.00 -3.60 -7.50
CA ALA A 17 -5.13 -4.43 -8.32
C ALA A 17 -4.39 -5.48 -7.48
N ILE A 18 -3.85 -5.09 -6.33
CA ILE A 18 -3.22 -6.01 -5.38
C ILE A 18 -4.20 -7.12 -4.98
N ALA A 19 -5.43 -6.78 -4.58
CA ALA A 19 -6.44 -7.75 -4.18
C ALA A 19 -6.74 -8.78 -5.28
N LEU A 20 -6.84 -8.34 -6.54
CA LEU A 20 -7.07 -9.21 -7.69
C LEU A 20 -5.86 -10.10 -8.00
N GLU A 21 -4.64 -9.59 -7.94
CA GLU A 21 -3.43 -10.40 -8.16
C GLU A 21 -3.26 -11.46 -7.08
N LEU A 22 -3.54 -11.13 -5.82
CA LEU A 22 -3.55 -12.09 -4.71
C LEU A 22 -4.58 -13.22 -4.95
N ALA A 23 -5.79 -12.86 -5.37
CA ALA A 23 -6.83 -13.85 -5.67
C ALA A 23 -6.44 -14.79 -6.82
N LYS A 24 -5.83 -14.27 -7.90
CA LYS A 24 -5.29 -15.07 -9.01
C LYS A 24 -4.20 -16.05 -8.53
N ALA A 25 -3.43 -15.65 -7.52
CA ALA A 25 -2.41 -16.49 -6.91
C ALA A 25 -2.95 -17.47 -5.84
N GLY A 26 -4.27 -17.52 -5.64
CA GLY A 26 -4.92 -18.50 -4.78
C GLY A 26 -5.23 -18.03 -3.36
N TYR A 27 -5.10 -16.75 -3.04
CA TYR A 27 -5.48 -16.18 -1.75
C TYR A 27 -6.99 -16.00 -1.63
N ASP A 28 -7.52 -16.21 -0.45
CA ASP A 28 -8.79 -15.66 -0.02
C ASP A 28 -8.53 -14.22 0.47
N VAL A 29 -9.35 -13.25 0.06
CA VAL A 29 -9.01 -11.83 0.21
C VAL A 29 -10.12 -11.07 0.92
N ALA A 30 -9.76 -10.39 2.00
CA ALA A 30 -10.57 -9.35 2.62
C ALA A 30 -10.19 -7.99 2.04
N LEU A 31 -11.20 -7.22 1.64
CA LEU A 31 -11.06 -5.92 1.01
C LEU A 31 -11.61 -4.84 1.95
N HIS A 32 -10.73 -3.96 2.45
CA HIS A 32 -11.21 -2.80 3.17
C HIS A 32 -11.41 -1.62 2.21
N CYS A 33 -12.45 -0.82 2.48
CA CYS A 33 -12.72 0.47 1.84
C CYS A 33 -13.31 1.47 2.84
N ASN A 34 -13.15 2.78 2.58
CA ASN A 34 -13.93 3.82 3.24
C ASN A 34 -15.08 4.26 2.30
N ALA A 35 -14.84 5.20 1.38
CA ALA A 35 -15.87 5.73 0.47
C ALA A 35 -16.11 4.85 -0.78
N SER A 36 -15.16 4.01 -1.19
CA SER A 36 -15.20 3.26 -2.45
C SER A 36 -15.87 1.88 -2.36
N ARG A 37 -16.97 1.77 -1.59
CA ARG A 37 -17.67 0.49 -1.35
C ARG A 37 -18.08 -0.22 -2.64
N LYS A 38 -18.67 0.48 -3.60
CA LYS A 38 -19.06 -0.11 -4.89
C LYS A 38 -17.88 -0.73 -5.64
N GLY A 39 -16.71 -0.09 -5.58
CA GLY A 39 -15.49 -0.62 -6.18
C GLY A 39 -14.97 -1.86 -5.46
N ALA A 40 -15.02 -1.89 -4.13
CA ALA A 40 -14.62 -3.04 -3.32
C ALA A 40 -15.56 -4.24 -3.55
N GLU A 41 -16.88 -4.03 -3.61
CA GLU A 41 -17.85 -5.08 -3.93
C GLU A 41 -17.66 -5.63 -5.35
N SER A 42 -17.37 -4.76 -6.33
CA SER A 42 -17.02 -5.19 -7.69
C SER A 42 -15.77 -6.08 -7.69
N ALA A 43 -14.70 -5.68 -6.99
CA ALA A 43 -13.49 -6.49 -6.86
C ALA A 43 -13.77 -7.83 -6.14
N ALA A 44 -14.56 -7.81 -5.07
CA ALA A 44 -14.94 -9.02 -4.36
C ALA A 44 -15.74 -9.98 -5.25
N ALA A 45 -16.62 -9.48 -6.10
CA ALA A 45 -17.35 -10.30 -7.08
C ALA A 45 -16.41 -10.95 -8.10
N GLU A 46 -15.40 -10.22 -8.59
CA GLU A 46 -14.36 -10.76 -9.47
C GLU A 46 -13.54 -11.86 -8.79
N ILE A 47 -13.14 -11.64 -7.53
CA ILE A 47 -12.40 -12.61 -6.72
C ILE A 47 -13.22 -13.90 -6.52
N ARG A 48 -14.53 -13.77 -6.24
CA ARG A 48 -15.42 -14.94 -6.11
C ARG A 48 -15.55 -15.71 -7.42
N LYS A 49 -15.53 -15.05 -8.58
CA LYS A 49 -15.51 -15.72 -9.90
C LYS A 49 -14.22 -16.53 -10.13
N LEU A 50 -13.12 -16.17 -9.47
CA LEU A 50 -11.88 -16.97 -9.46
C LEU A 50 -11.92 -18.16 -8.50
N GLY A 51 -13.09 -18.42 -7.87
CA GLY A 51 -13.24 -19.50 -6.89
C GLY A 51 -12.62 -19.20 -5.53
N ARG A 52 -12.32 -17.91 -5.24
CA ARG A 52 -11.73 -17.49 -3.97
C ARG A 52 -12.77 -16.84 -3.07
N ARG A 53 -12.56 -16.96 -1.75
CA ARG A 53 -13.38 -16.26 -0.77
C ARG A 53 -13.05 -14.78 -0.78
N ALA A 54 -14.08 -13.92 -0.68
CA ALA A 54 -13.91 -12.49 -0.57
C ALA A 54 -14.95 -11.89 0.39
N ALA A 55 -14.50 -11.02 1.31
CA ALA A 55 -15.32 -10.19 2.18
C ALA A 55 -14.96 -8.72 2.01
N VAL A 56 -15.93 -7.83 2.23
CA VAL A 56 -15.72 -6.37 2.14
C VAL A 56 -16.01 -5.76 3.51
N TYR A 57 -15.03 -5.03 4.05
CA TYR A 57 -15.14 -4.28 5.30
C TYR A 57 -15.10 -2.78 5.00
N GLN A 58 -16.14 -2.07 5.43
CA GLN A 58 -16.18 -0.62 5.32
C GLN A 58 -15.87 0.00 6.68
N ALA A 59 -14.80 0.79 6.74
CA ALA A 59 -14.37 1.49 7.95
C ALA A 59 -13.72 2.83 7.60
N ASP A 60 -13.80 3.81 8.48
CA ASP A 60 -12.94 4.99 8.43
C ASP A 60 -11.70 4.73 9.29
N LEU A 61 -10.55 4.51 8.65
CA LEU A 61 -9.30 4.22 9.37
C LEU A 61 -8.73 5.42 10.12
N SER A 62 -9.27 6.62 9.94
CA SER A 62 -8.93 7.75 10.80
C SER A 62 -9.46 7.55 12.23
N ASP A 63 -10.43 6.67 12.43
CA ASP A 63 -10.90 6.21 13.74
C ASP A 63 -10.19 4.90 14.12
N VAL A 64 -9.38 4.95 15.18
CA VAL A 64 -8.64 3.79 15.68
C VAL A 64 -9.57 2.69 16.20
N ALA A 65 -10.73 3.04 16.76
CA ALA A 65 -11.71 2.06 17.22
C ALA A 65 -12.30 1.27 16.03
N ALA A 66 -12.55 1.95 14.90
CA ALA A 66 -13.01 1.30 13.68
C ALA A 66 -11.96 0.35 13.09
N ILE A 67 -10.66 0.64 13.25
CA ILE A 67 -9.59 -0.29 12.88
C ILE A 67 -9.71 -1.58 13.69
N GLY A 68 -9.80 -1.50 15.03
CA GLY A 68 -9.96 -2.68 15.89
C GLY A 68 -11.16 -3.52 15.50
N ALA A 69 -12.34 -2.88 15.32
CA ALA A 69 -13.57 -3.57 14.92
C ALA A 69 -13.45 -4.29 13.56
N MET A 70 -12.75 -3.69 12.60
CA MET A 70 -12.47 -4.31 11.30
C MET A 70 -11.62 -5.58 11.44
N PHE A 71 -10.56 -5.55 12.26
CA PHE A 71 -9.71 -6.72 12.49
C PHE A 71 -10.41 -7.82 13.26
N GLU A 72 -11.29 -7.50 14.22
CA GLU A 72 -12.15 -8.49 14.88
C GLU A 72 -13.12 -9.16 13.90
N SER A 73 -13.73 -8.38 13.00
CA SER A 73 -14.58 -8.93 11.93
C SER A 73 -13.79 -9.84 11.00
N PHE A 74 -12.58 -9.42 10.62
CA PHE A 74 -11.68 -10.26 9.82
C PHE A 74 -11.35 -11.58 10.53
N LYS A 75 -11.00 -11.53 11.83
CA LYS A 75 -10.69 -12.71 12.64
C LYS A 75 -11.88 -13.67 12.71
N ALA A 76 -13.09 -13.14 12.91
CA ALA A 76 -14.31 -13.95 12.94
C ALA A 76 -14.57 -14.64 11.59
N ASP A 77 -14.36 -13.94 10.48
CA ASP A 77 -14.60 -14.48 9.16
C ASP A 77 -13.47 -15.41 8.67
N PHE A 78 -12.21 -15.04 8.79
CA PHE A 78 -11.09 -15.75 8.15
C PHE A 78 -10.24 -16.59 9.13
N GLY A 79 -10.29 -16.31 10.41
CA GLY A 79 -9.59 -17.04 11.46
C GLY A 79 -8.09 -16.72 11.56
N ARG A 80 -7.37 -16.70 10.41
CA ARG A 80 -5.93 -16.41 10.36
C ARG A 80 -5.59 -15.36 9.30
N LEU A 81 -4.53 -14.62 9.51
CA LEU A 81 -4.02 -13.60 8.60
C LEU A 81 -2.60 -13.96 8.15
N ASP A 82 -2.43 -14.34 6.89
CA ASP A 82 -1.12 -14.71 6.34
C ASP A 82 -0.38 -13.51 5.74
N LEU A 83 -1.14 -12.58 5.13
CA LEU A 83 -0.61 -11.38 4.48
C LEU A 83 -1.48 -10.17 4.79
N PHE A 84 -0.88 -9.14 5.33
CA PHE A 84 -1.51 -7.83 5.48
C PHE A 84 -0.88 -6.82 4.51
N VAL A 85 -1.72 -6.18 3.67
CA VAL A 85 -1.27 -5.10 2.78
C VAL A 85 -1.88 -3.78 3.23
N ASN A 86 -1.04 -2.95 3.80
CA ASN A 86 -1.37 -1.61 4.27
C ASN A 86 -1.23 -0.61 3.10
N ASN A 87 -2.33 -0.41 2.36
CA ASN A 87 -2.33 0.40 1.14
C ASN A 87 -3.21 1.66 1.24
N ALA A 88 -4.21 1.68 2.11
CA ALA A 88 -5.09 2.86 2.23
C ALA A 88 -4.29 4.15 2.47
N GLY A 89 -4.69 5.21 1.79
CA GLY A 89 -4.07 6.53 1.91
C GLY A 89 -4.85 7.57 1.14
N ILE A 90 -4.55 8.83 1.42
CA ILE A 90 -5.08 10.01 0.73
C ILE A 90 -3.91 10.87 0.23
N THR A 91 -4.20 11.81 -0.66
CA THR A 91 -3.19 12.74 -1.15
C THR A 91 -3.76 14.16 -1.07
N LEU A 92 -3.58 14.81 0.07
CA LEU A 92 -3.93 16.22 0.25
C LEU A 92 -2.66 17.06 0.11
N LEU A 93 -2.57 17.77 -1.00
CA LEU A 93 -1.41 18.58 -1.36
C LEU A 93 -1.73 20.06 -1.20
N ALA A 94 -0.82 20.82 -0.57
CA ALA A 94 -0.91 22.27 -0.45
C ALA A 94 0.50 22.88 -0.47
N PRO A 95 0.69 24.12 -0.97
CA PRO A 95 1.93 24.87 -0.74
C PRO A 95 2.25 24.88 0.76
N PHE A 96 3.54 24.88 1.11
CA PHE A 96 3.97 24.76 2.51
C PHE A 96 3.34 25.83 3.42
N LEU A 97 3.27 27.07 2.95
CA LEU A 97 2.70 28.20 3.71
C LEU A 97 1.15 28.18 3.77
N GLU A 98 0.51 27.34 2.98
CA GLU A 98 -0.97 27.25 2.88
C GLU A 98 -1.50 25.94 3.49
N MET A 99 -0.63 25.06 3.98
CA MET A 99 -1.06 23.82 4.65
C MET A 99 -1.76 24.18 5.95
N THR A 100 -3.05 23.87 6.03
CA THR A 100 -3.82 24.10 7.26
C THR A 100 -3.63 22.96 8.27
N PRO A 101 -3.80 23.22 9.58
CA PRO A 101 -3.77 22.18 10.60
C PRO A 101 -4.74 21.04 10.30
N GLU A 102 -5.95 21.33 9.84
CA GLU A 102 -7.00 20.34 9.55
C GLU A 102 -6.56 19.39 8.41
N ASN A 103 -5.97 19.95 7.34
CA ASN A 103 -5.46 19.16 6.22
C ASN A 103 -4.24 18.33 6.63
N PHE A 104 -3.35 18.89 7.45
CA PHE A 104 -2.22 18.18 8.01
C PHE A 104 -2.68 17.02 8.88
N ASP A 105 -3.58 17.27 9.83
CA ASP A 105 -4.12 16.27 10.76
C ASP A 105 -4.84 15.14 10.01
N ARG A 106 -5.58 15.49 8.94
CA ARG A 106 -6.24 14.49 8.09
C ARG A 106 -5.23 13.63 7.33
N ASN A 107 -4.18 14.23 6.72
CA ASN A 107 -3.09 13.46 6.14
C ASN A 107 -2.45 12.54 7.19
N PHE A 108 -2.08 13.09 8.36
CA PHE A 108 -1.47 12.32 9.43
C PHE A 108 -2.36 11.16 9.89
N ALA A 109 -3.64 11.43 10.10
CA ALA A 109 -4.59 10.41 10.58
C ALA A 109 -4.69 9.22 9.60
N VAL A 110 -4.74 9.48 8.28
CA VAL A 110 -4.96 8.43 7.27
C VAL A 110 -3.65 7.87 6.73
N ASP A 111 -2.61 8.70 6.52
CA ASP A 111 -1.37 8.28 5.85
C ASP A 111 -0.25 7.85 6.82
N PHE A 112 -0.44 8.02 8.15
CA PHE A 112 0.57 7.57 9.12
C PHE A 112 -0.03 6.89 10.35
N ARG A 113 -0.97 7.56 11.06
CA ARG A 113 -1.58 6.99 12.28
C ARG A 113 -2.36 5.71 11.98
N ALA A 114 -3.22 5.73 10.96
CA ALA A 114 -3.98 4.55 10.57
C ALA A 114 -3.08 3.38 10.13
N PRO A 115 -2.10 3.57 9.22
CA PRO A 115 -1.08 2.57 8.92
C PRO A 115 -0.41 1.94 10.13
N TYR A 116 -0.03 2.75 11.12
CA TYR A 116 0.61 2.27 12.35
C TYR A 116 -0.30 1.28 13.09
N PHE A 117 -1.54 1.69 13.39
CA PHE A 117 -2.47 0.85 14.16
C PHE A 117 -2.99 -0.34 13.35
N CYS A 118 -3.18 -0.23 12.04
CA CYS A 118 -3.50 -1.36 11.18
C CYS A 118 -2.37 -2.42 11.19
N CYS A 119 -1.10 -2.00 11.10
CA CYS A 119 0.04 -2.91 11.22
C CYS A 119 0.13 -3.55 12.61
N GLN A 120 -0.22 -2.79 13.67
CA GLN A 120 -0.24 -3.31 15.03
C GLN A 120 -1.30 -4.41 15.20
N GLU A 121 -2.53 -4.18 14.74
CA GLU A 121 -3.59 -5.20 14.80
C GLU A 121 -3.26 -6.43 13.94
N ALA A 122 -2.71 -6.23 12.73
CA ALA A 122 -2.23 -7.32 11.91
C ALA A 122 -1.15 -8.15 12.62
N ALA A 123 -0.17 -7.49 13.23
CA ALA A 123 0.91 -8.15 13.97
C ALA A 123 0.39 -8.92 15.19
N LYS A 124 -0.62 -8.39 15.91
CA LYS A 124 -1.27 -9.11 17.02
C LYS A 124 -1.89 -10.42 16.54
N LEU A 125 -2.68 -10.39 15.45
CA LEU A 125 -3.27 -11.60 14.88
C LEU A 125 -2.20 -12.60 14.42
N MET A 126 -1.17 -12.13 13.71
CA MET A 126 -0.11 -12.97 13.18
C MET A 126 0.75 -13.61 14.28
N LYS A 127 0.99 -12.89 15.38
CA LYS A 127 1.76 -13.38 16.52
C LYS A 127 1.09 -14.56 17.22
N ASP A 128 -0.24 -14.52 17.32
CA ASP A 128 -1.02 -15.50 18.10
C ASP A 128 -1.41 -16.74 17.27
N GLN A 129 -1.01 -16.81 16.00
CA GLN A 129 -1.27 -17.94 15.11
C GLN A 129 -0.03 -18.81 14.88
N GLU A 130 -0.22 -20.08 14.56
CA GLU A 130 0.87 -20.93 14.11
C GLU A 130 1.37 -20.51 12.73
N GLY A 131 2.68 -20.38 12.56
CA GLY A 131 3.34 -19.97 11.31
C GLY A 131 3.61 -18.48 11.24
N ALA A 132 4.44 -18.13 10.26
CA ALA A 132 4.88 -16.76 10.01
C ALA A 132 3.78 -15.91 9.35
N GLY A 133 3.84 -14.60 9.56
CA GLY A 133 3.03 -13.60 8.87
C GLY A 133 3.88 -12.67 8.01
N ASN A 134 3.24 -11.94 7.10
CA ASN A 134 3.91 -10.93 6.30
C ASN A 134 3.09 -9.64 6.23
N ILE A 135 3.75 -8.52 6.47
CA ILE A 135 3.17 -7.18 6.38
C ILE A 135 3.85 -6.46 5.22
N VAL A 136 3.06 -5.90 4.29
CA VAL A 136 3.56 -5.07 3.20
C VAL A 136 2.91 -3.69 3.30
N VAL A 137 3.75 -2.65 3.41
CA VAL A 137 3.32 -1.26 3.54
C VAL A 137 3.50 -0.55 2.20
N ILE A 138 2.43 0.00 1.63
CA ILE A 138 2.52 0.80 0.41
C ILE A 138 2.83 2.26 0.79
N ALA A 139 4.09 2.62 0.60
CA ALA A 139 4.60 3.97 0.77
C ALA A 139 4.47 4.80 -0.53
N SER A 140 5.52 5.47 -0.95
CA SER A 140 5.58 6.25 -2.20
C SER A 140 7.03 6.61 -2.51
N ASN A 141 7.37 6.83 -3.77
CA ASN A 141 8.65 7.43 -4.14
C ASN A 141 8.82 8.87 -3.59
N ASN A 142 7.73 9.50 -3.10
CA ASN A 142 7.79 10.72 -2.28
C ASN A 142 8.62 10.56 -1.00
N ALA A 143 8.89 9.33 -0.56
CA ALA A 143 9.85 9.08 0.52
C ALA A 143 11.31 9.47 0.13
N TYR A 144 11.59 9.58 -1.16
CA TYR A 144 12.93 9.84 -1.71
C TYR A 144 12.97 11.08 -2.60
N CYS A 145 11.92 11.29 -3.40
CA CYS A 145 11.78 12.45 -4.27
C CYS A 145 11.13 13.62 -3.54
N ARG A 146 11.39 14.83 -4.01
CA ARG A 146 10.76 16.05 -3.51
C ARG A 146 9.79 16.57 -4.56
N PHE A 147 8.53 16.65 -4.18
CA PHE A 147 7.51 17.24 -5.04
C PHE A 147 6.96 18.49 -4.37
N ALA A 148 6.81 19.55 -5.15
CA ALA A 148 6.16 20.77 -4.68
C ALA A 148 4.77 20.45 -4.10
N ARG A 149 4.38 21.15 -3.05
CA ARG A 149 3.09 21.01 -2.36
C ARG A 149 2.91 19.70 -1.57
N ALA A 150 3.90 18.80 -1.54
CA ALA A 150 3.80 17.48 -0.93
C ALA A 150 4.52 17.36 0.42
N SER A 151 4.84 18.46 1.10
CA SER A 151 5.64 18.46 2.33
C SER A 151 5.04 17.56 3.44
N ALA A 152 3.74 17.64 3.70
CA ALA A 152 3.08 16.78 4.68
C ALA A 152 3.04 15.32 4.18
N TYR A 153 2.49 15.08 2.98
CA TYR A 153 2.37 13.76 2.40
C TYR A 153 3.71 13.03 2.29
N GLY A 154 4.73 13.68 1.73
CA GLY A 154 6.07 13.09 1.56
C GLY A 154 6.72 12.72 2.90
N SER A 155 6.56 13.57 3.92
CA SER A 155 7.07 13.28 5.27
C SER A 155 6.42 12.03 5.86
N MET A 156 5.11 11.87 5.71
CA MET A 156 4.39 10.70 6.18
C MET A 156 4.80 9.43 5.43
N LYS A 157 4.95 9.51 4.10
CA LYS A 157 5.40 8.37 3.29
C LYS A 157 6.85 7.97 3.61
N THR A 158 7.73 8.92 3.92
CA THR A 158 9.08 8.64 4.47
C THR A 158 8.97 7.93 5.83
N GLY A 159 8.09 8.41 6.69
CA GLY A 159 7.79 7.79 7.98
C GLY A 159 7.32 6.34 7.85
N LEU A 160 6.51 6.00 6.84
CA LEU A 160 6.05 4.63 6.59
C LEU A 160 7.21 3.68 6.29
N VAL A 161 8.19 4.10 5.48
CA VAL A 161 9.37 3.29 5.19
C VAL A 161 10.13 3.00 6.48
N LYS A 162 10.33 4.03 7.31
CA LYS A 162 11.01 3.88 8.61
C LYS A 162 10.21 3.02 9.58
N MET A 163 8.91 3.21 9.64
CA MET A 163 7.98 2.39 10.46
C MET A 163 8.08 0.90 10.08
N ALA A 164 8.09 0.57 8.77
CA ALA A 164 8.21 -0.81 8.31
C ALA A 164 9.52 -1.46 8.79
N GLN A 165 10.63 -0.71 8.83
CA GLN A 165 11.92 -1.19 9.35
C GLN A 165 11.86 -1.51 10.85
N HIS A 166 11.21 -0.67 11.66
CA HIS A 166 11.04 -0.91 13.09
C HIS A 166 10.13 -2.11 13.34
N ILE A 167 9.00 -2.23 12.62
CA ILE A 167 8.11 -3.39 12.72
C ILE A 167 8.86 -4.66 12.35
N ALA A 168 9.65 -4.64 11.27
CA ALA A 168 10.46 -5.78 10.85
C ALA A 168 11.41 -6.26 11.95
N LEU A 169 12.11 -5.32 12.60
CA LEU A 169 13.03 -5.61 13.69
C LEU A 169 12.29 -6.21 14.91
N GLU A 170 11.23 -5.57 15.36
CA GLU A 170 10.53 -5.97 16.58
C GLU A 170 9.73 -7.28 16.42
N MET A 171 9.20 -7.52 15.21
CA MET A 171 8.33 -8.66 14.93
C MET A 171 9.08 -9.90 14.42
N SER A 172 10.36 -9.78 14.09
CA SER A 172 11.20 -10.88 13.62
C SER A 172 11.25 -12.08 14.57
N LYS A 173 11.22 -11.84 15.88
CA LYS A 173 11.18 -12.89 16.92
C LYS A 173 9.92 -13.77 16.86
N TYR A 174 8.87 -13.31 16.17
CA TYR A 174 7.64 -14.05 15.93
C TYR A 174 7.58 -14.64 14.51
N GLY A 175 8.67 -14.55 13.73
CA GLY A 175 8.69 -14.96 12.34
C GLY A 175 7.90 -14.05 11.40
N ILE A 176 7.45 -12.88 11.86
CA ILE A 176 6.69 -11.92 11.05
C ILE A 176 7.67 -11.02 10.31
N ARG A 177 7.53 -10.94 8.99
CA ARG A 177 8.30 -10.02 8.12
C ARG A 177 7.49 -8.75 7.86
N CYS A 178 8.19 -7.64 7.69
CA CYS A 178 7.57 -6.37 7.28
C CYS A 178 8.47 -5.69 6.26
N ASN A 179 7.91 -5.33 5.10
CA ASN A 179 8.61 -4.61 4.05
C ASN A 179 7.73 -3.49 3.52
N SER A 180 8.33 -2.51 2.85
CA SER A 180 7.60 -1.47 2.15
C SER A 180 7.81 -1.55 0.63
N ILE A 181 6.83 -1.02 -0.09
CA ILE A 181 6.90 -0.78 -1.53
C ILE A 181 6.64 0.71 -1.74
N SER A 182 7.49 1.37 -2.51
CA SER A 182 7.41 2.81 -2.81
C SER A 182 7.13 3.03 -4.30
N PRO A 183 5.85 2.98 -4.74
CA PRO A 183 5.50 3.25 -6.13
C PRO A 183 5.72 4.73 -6.48
N GLY A 184 6.08 4.99 -7.74
CA GLY A 184 6.04 6.31 -8.36
C GLY A 184 4.69 6.60 -8.99
N TRP A 185 4.71 7.38 -10.10
CA TRP A 185 3.50 7.60 -10.90
C TRP A 185 2.90 6.26 -11.34
N THR A 186 1.67 6.03 -10.90
CA THR A 186 0.97 4.76 -11.11
C THR A 186 -0.31 4.99 -11.93
N ASP A 187 -0.51 4.17 -12.95
CA ASP A 187 -1.63 4.28 -13.90
C ASP A 187 -2.94 3.81 -13.28
N THR A 188 -3.53 4.63 -12.42
CA THR A 188 -4.84 4.39 -11.82
C THR A 188 -5.93 5.14 -12.60
N LYS A 189 -7.19 4.75 -12.42
CA LYS A 189 -8.33 5.49 -13.03
C LYS A 189 -8.44 6.94 -12.54
N ALA A 190 -7.82 7.28 -11.42
CA ALA A 190 -7.76 8.65 -10.90
C ALA A 190 -6.68 9.50 -11.61
N ALA A 191 -5.77 8.88 -12.34
CA ALA A 191 -4.72 9.57 -13.08
C ALA A 191 -5.27 10.27 -14.31
N ARG A 192 -4.91 11.54 -14.50
CA ARG A 192 -5.35 12.35 -15.64
C ARG A 192 -4.44 12.12 -16.84
N LEU A 193 -5.00 12.13 -18.05
CA LEU A 193 -4.23 11.93 -19.29
C LEU A 193 -3.18 13.01 -19.51
N ASP A 194 -3.52 14.28 -19.20
CA ASP A 194 -2.61 15.40 -19.28
C ASP A 194 -1.40 15.28 -18.33
N GLU A 195 -1.60 14.66 -17.16
CA GLU A 195 -0.50 14.37 -16.24
C GLU A 195 0.45 13.32 -16.80
N LYS A 196 -0.05 12.30 -17.52
CA LYS A 196 0.81 11.28 -18.13
C LYS A 196 1.75 11.89 -19.15
N GLU A 197 1.25 12.69 -20.08
CA GLU A 197 2.05 13.34 -21.12
C GLU A 197 3.12 14.27 -20.54
N THR A 198 2.78 14.99 -19.47
CA THR A 198 3.68 15.95 -18.83
C THR A 198 4.68 15.33 -17.86
N THR A 199 4.52 14.05 -17.49
CA THR A 199 5.41 13.38 -16.50
C THR A 199 6.29 12.29 -17.07
N TYR A 200 6.01 11.76 -18.27
CA TYR A 200 6.84 10.70 -18.85
C TYR A 200 8.32 11.06 -18.98
N TYR A 201 8.65 12.31 -19.27
CA TYR A 201 10.06 12.76 -19.35
C TYR A 201 10.77 12.73 -17.99
N LYS A 202 10.01 12.71 -16.88
CA LYS A 202 10.53 12.60 -15.51
C LYS A 202 10.74 11.15 -15.07
N ILE A 203 10.49 10.19 -15.95
CA ILE A 203 10.60 8.76 -15.67
C ILE A 203 11.56 8.15 -16.70
N PRO A 204 12.76 7.69 -16.32
CA PRO A 204 13.72 7.08 -17.26
C PRO A 204 13.13 5.97 -18.12
N LEU A 205 12.30 5.10 -17.55
CA LEU A 205 11.61 4.03 -18.30
C LEU A 205 10.44 4.53 -19.15
N ARG A 206 10.16 5.83 -19.19
CA ARG A 206 9.14 6.48 -20.04
C ARG A 206 7.73 5.89 -19.92
N ARG A 207 7.40 5.33 -18.78
CA ARG A 207 6.05 4.83 -18.50
C ARG A 207 5.71 4.91 -17.02
N TRP A 208 4.43 5.01 -16.72
CA TRP A 208 3.92 4.87 -15.37
C TRP A 208 3.90 3.40 -14.94
N VAL A 209 4.01 3.19 -13.64
CA VAL A 209 3.84 1.88 -13.01
C VAL A 209 2.40 1.40 -13.24
N GLN A 210 2.23 0.14 -13.61
CA GLN A 210 0.89 -0.45 -13.65
C GLN A 210 0.51 -0.95 -12.25
N PRO A 211 -0.74 -0.71 -11.79
CA PRO A 211 -1.17 -1.19 -10.48
C PRO A 211 -0.96 -2.69 -10.25
N SER A 212 -1.10 -3.51 -11.31
CA SER A 212 -0.84 -4.96 -11.25
C SER A 212 0.62 -5.30 -10.98
N GLU A 213 1.58 -4.47 -11.44
CA GLU A 213 3.01 -4.67 -11.15
C GLU A 213 3.27 -4.55 -9.63
N VAL A 214 2.57 -3.63 -8.94
CA VAL A 214 2.66 -3.53 -7.48
C VAL A 214 2.13 -4.82 -6.82
N GLY A 215 1.02 -5.37 -7.33
CA GLY A 215 0.48 -6.66 -6.88
C GLY A 215 1.46 -7.82 -7.07
N GLN A 216 2.19 -7.86 -8.19
CA GLN A 216 3.22 -8.87 -8.44
C GLN A 216 4.41 -8.75 -7.47
N VAL A 217 4.81 -7.53 -7.09
CA VAL A 217 5.87 -7.33 -6.09
C VAL A 217 5.38 -7.71 -4.69
N VAL A 218 4.10 -7.47 -4.35
CA VAL A 218 3.50 -7.99 -3.11
C VAL A 218 3.58 -9.52 -3.08
N LEU A 219 3.21 -10.21 -4.17
CA LEU A 219 3.32 -11.67 -4.29
C LEU A 219 4.77 -12.16 -4.17
N PHE A 220 5.72 -11.46 -4.79
CA PHE A 220 7.14 -11.78 -4.64
C PHE A 220 7.57 -11.68 -3.18
N LEU A 221 7.25 -10.57 -2.49
CA LEU A 221 7.58 -10.38 -1.06
C LEU A 221 6.94 -11.43 -0.15
N ASP A 222 5.85 -12.05 -0.58
CA ASP A 222 5.17 -13.09 0.17
C ASP A 222 5.54 -14.52 -0.29
N SER A 223 6.43 -14.65 -1.26
CA SER A 223 6.91 -15.93 -1.75
C SER A 223 8.09 -16.47 -0.93
N PRO A 224 8.40 -17.78 -1.03
CA PRO A 224 9.60 -18.37 -0.44
C PRO A 224 10.91 -17.72 -0.91
N ALA A 225 10.94 -17.17 -2.14
CA ALA A 225 12.12 -16.48 -2.66
C ALA A 225 12.48 -15.22 -1.87
N ALA A 226 11.51 -14.61 -1.16
CA ALA A 226 11.71 -13.44 -0.32
C ALA A 226 11.79 -13.75 1.18
N ALA A 227 11.97 -15.03 1.56
CA ALA A 227 11.96 -15.46 2.97
C ALA A 227 12.99 -14.73 3.86
N SER A 228 14.10 -14.30 3.30
CA SER A 228 15.15 -13.54 4.00
C SER A 228 15.02 -12.01 3.82
N ILE A 229 13.96 -11.52 3.17
CA ILE A 229 13.72 -10.09 2.95
C ILE A 229 12.78 -9.57 4.04
N THR A 230 13.30 -8.73 4.94
CA THR A 230 12.53 -8.00 5.95
C THR A 230 13.19 -6.65 6.22
N GLY A 231 12.40 -5.60 6.43
CA GLY A 231 12.88 -4.21 6.60
C GLY A 231 13.34 -3.54 5.30
N ALA A 232 13.13 -4.18 4.15
CA ALA A 232 13.46 -3.60 2.84
C ALA A 232 12.38 -2.64 2.35
N ASP A 233 12.78 -1.66 1.53
CA ASP A 233 11.87 -0.86 0.71
C ASP A 233 12.16 -1.10 -0.78
N ILE A 234 11.13 -1.49 -1.53
CA ILE A 234 11.24 -1.71 -2.98
C ILE A 234 10.65 -0.51 -3.70
N VAL A 235 11.53 0.30 -4.29
CA VAL A 235 11.10 1.47 -5.08
C VAL A 235 10.74 1.04 -6.49
N MET A 236 9.49 1.36 -6.88
CA MET A 236 8.91 1.04 -8.19
C MET A 236 8.51 2.34 -8.89
N ASP A 237 9.47 3.11 -9.40
CA ASP A 237 9.23 4.45 -9.95
C ASP A 237 9.80 4.66 -11.37
N GLY A 238 10.21 3.58 -12.03
CA GLY A 238 10.81 3.64 -13.36
C GLY A 238 12.13 4.41 -13.41
N GLY A 239 12.79 4.59 -12.27
CA GLY A 239 14.03 5.34 -12.12
C GLY A 239 13.84 6.83 -11.85
N ALA A 240 12.62 7.31 -11.64
CA ALA A 240 12.32 8.74 -11.44
C ALA A 240 13.15 9.37 -10.32
N ARG A 241 13.39 8.67 -9.22
CA ARG A 241 14.21 9.16 -8.10
C ARG A 241 15.71 9.34 -8.44
N LEU A 242 16.18 8.77 -9.54
CA LEU A 242 17.59 8.85 -9.95
C LEU A 242 17.88 10.13 -10.75
N LEU A 243 16.83 10.82 -11.22
CA LEU A 243 16.97 12.08 -11.93
C LEU A 243 17.27 13.19 -10.92
N SER A 244 18.30 13.98 -11.21
CA SER A 244 18.59 15.18 -10.43
C SER A 244 17.51 16.26 -10.67
N ASP A 245 17.25 17.11 -9.68
CA ASP A 245 16.25 18.19 -9.75
C ASP A 245 16.53 19.26 -10.85
N LYS A 246 17.62 19.13 -11.60
CA LYS A 246 18.07 20.15 -12.57
C LYS A 246 17.40 20.08 -13.93
N GLY A 247 16.35 19.27 -14.11
CA GLY A 247 15.63 19.25 -15.39
C GLY A 247 16.51 18.85 -16.58
N GLU A 248 17.62 18.16 -16.33
CA GLU A 248 18.48 17.68 -17.39
C GLU A 248 17.64 16.75 -18.28
N LYS A 249 17.47 17.18 -19.51
CA LYS A 249 17.04 16.30 -20.58
C LYS A 249 18.14 15.26 -20.69
N TYR A 250 17.96 14.11 -20.04
CA TYR A 250 18.87 13.00 -20.26
C TYR A 250 18.84 12.67 -21.74
N GLY A 251 20.03 12.64 -22.38
CA GLY A 251 20.28 12.48 -23.81
C GLY A 251 19.72 11.19 -24.44
N PHE A 252 18.47 10.88 -24.17
CA PHE A 252 17.68 9.86 -24.87
C PHE A 252 16.90 10.46 -26.06
N GLU A 253 17.29 11.68 -26.50
CA GLU A 253 16.86 12.18 -27.80
C GLU A 253 17.72 11.48 -28.89
N GLN A 254 17.35 10.27 -29.26
CA GLN A 254 17.62 9.68 -30.55
C GLN A 254 16.33 9.16 -31.14
#